data_4383702e730612f42ecd6c4d04f5a493
#
_entry.id   4383702e730612f42ecd6c4d04f5a493
#
_cell.length_a   1.000
_cell.length_b   1.000
_cell.length_c   1.000
_cell.angle_alpha   90.00
_cell.angle_beta   90.00
_cell.angle_gamma   90.00
#
_symmetry.space_group_name_H-M   'P 1'
#
loop_
_entity.id
_entity.type
_entity.pdbx_description
1 polymer ?
#
loop_
_entity_poly.entity_id
_entity_poly.type
_entity_poly.pdbx_seq_one_letter_code
_entity_poly.pdbx_strand_id
1 'polypeptide(L)'
;MMKEHKEGSLPLCTFLVRMLQGMLIGLGAVLPGISGGVLCVIFGIYRPVMELLSNPRKYFFTHIRKLLPVILGGAVGFLGVANILSFFLEKYPDPSVCLFVGLIAGMLPSLMREAGKEGRTNGSWISMVAAAVVILAILTTLNLLSVSLVPNVGWYVFCLSLIHI
;
A
#
# COMPACT_ATOMS: atom_id res chain seq x y z
N MET A 1 5.19 29.27 -30.25
CA MET A 1 4.09 30.02 -29.60
C MET A 1 3.54 29.14 -28.48
N MET A 2 4.20 29.17 -27.30
CA MET A 2 3.85 28.38 -26.14
C MET A 2 2.70 29.09 -25.43
N LYS A 3 1.53 28.42 -25.33
CA LYS A 3 0.43 28.91 -24.51
C LYS A 3 0.84 28.86 -23.05
N GLU A 4 1.07 30.01 -22.47
CA GLU A 4 1.09 30.19 -21.01
C GLU A 4 -0.24 29.68 -20.44
N HIS A 5 -0.18 28.53 -19.76
CA HIS A 5 -1.29 28.08 -18.93
C HIS A 5 -1.31 28.96 -17.68
N LYS A 6 -2.26 29.90 -17.68
CA LYS A 6 -2.68 30.65 -16.48
C LYS A 6 -2.67 29.75 -15.26
N GLU A 7 -1.85 30.10 -14.30
CA GLU A 7 -1.90 29.60 -12.90
C GLU A 7 -3.19 30.12 -12.24
N GLY A 8 -4.30 29.50 -12.59
CA GLY A 8 -5.57 29.68 -11.95
C GLY A 8 -5.85 28.48 -11.02
N SER A 9 -6.50 28.72 -9.89
CA SER A 9 -7.04 27.72 -8.97
C SER A 9 -7.52 26.49 -9.75
N LEU A 10 -7.11 25.30 -9.29
CA LEU A 10 -7.61 24.03 -9.88
C LEU A 10 -9.14 24.11 -9.93
N PRO A 11 -9.79 23.91 -11.07
CA PRO A 11 -11.24 23.92 -11.13
C PRO A 11 -11.76 22.90 -10.11
N LEU A 12 -12.80 23.27 -9.37
CA LEU A 12 -13.35 22.49 -8.25
C LEU A 12 -13.54 21.02 -8.63
N CYS A 13 -13.95 20.77 -9.86
CA CYS A 13 -14.12 19.45 -10.42
C CYS A 13 -12.79 18.65 -10.45
N THR A 14 -11.69 19.27 -10.86
CA THR A 14 -10.36 18.62 -10.89
C THR A 14 -9.86 18.35 -9.47
N PHE A 15 -10.13 19.23 -8.53
CA PHE A 15 -9.79 19.04 -7.12
C PHE A 15 -10.54 17.83 -6.54
N LEU A 16 -11.86 17.74 -6.78
CA LEU A 16 -12.68 16.62 -6.31
C LEU A 16 -12.26 15.28 -6.92
N VAL A 17 -11.99 15.26 -8.23
CA VAL A 17 -11.51 14.04 -8.91
C VAL A 17 -10.18 13.59 -8.33
N ARG A 18 -9.23 14.49 -8.09
CA ARG A 18 -7.93 14.14 -7.48
C ARG A 18 -8.08 13.69 -6.04
N MET A 19 -8.98 14.29 -5.28
CA MET A 19 -9.30 13.86 -3.93
C MET A 19 -9.87 12.43 -3.92
N LEU A 20 -10.79 12.12 -4.85
CA LEU A 20 -11.36 10.77 -5.01
C LEU A 20 -10.28 9.75 -5.41
N GLN A 21 -9.39 10.11 -6.33
CA GLN A 21 -8.24 9.28 -6.70
C GLN A 21 -7.35 9.00 -5.49
N GLY A 22 -7.09 10.03 -4.67
CA GLY A 22 -6.36 9.88 -3.41
C GLY A 22 -7.06 8.93 -2.44
N MET A 23 -8.38 9.06 -2.25
CA MET A 23 -9.15 8.16 -1.40
C MET A 23 -9.03 6.69 -1.85
N LEU A 24 -9.10 6.43 -3.15
CA LEU A 24 -8.92 5.07 -3.68
C LEU A 24 -7.50 4.54 -3.46
N ILE A 25 -6.48 5.39 -3.57
CA ILE A 25 -5.09 5.03 -3.26
C ILE A 25 -4.95 4.69 -1.78
N GLY A 26 -5.51 5.52 -0.89
CA GLY A 26 -5.51 5.28 0.55
C GLY A 26 -6.23 3.99 0.94
N LEU A 27 -7.36 3.70 0.31
CA LEU A 27 -8.07 2.43 0.45
C LEU A 27 -7.20 1.24 0.01
N GLY A 28 -6.54 1.35 -1.15
CA GLY A 28 -5.64 0.32 -1.65
C GLY A 28 -4.38 0.11 -0.83
N ALA A 29 -4.02 1.06 0.04
CA ALA A 29 -2.92 0.89 0.99
C ALA A 29 -3.30 0.06 2.23
N VAL A 30 -4.59 -0.04 2.54
CA VAL A 30 -5.10 -0.78 3.72
C VAL A 30 -5.57 -2.17 3.34
N LEU A 31 -6.24 -2.31 2.20
CA LEU A 31 -6.82 -3.60 1.78
C LEU A 31 -5.77 -4.47 1.07
N PRO A 32 -5.57 -5.72 1.52
CA PRO A 32 -4.75 -6.67 0.80
C PRO A 32 -5.37 -6.99 -0.57
N GLY A 33 -4.53 -7.15 -1.60
CA GLY A 33 -4.98 -7.44 -2.96
C GLY A 33 -5.14 -6.22 -3.87
N ILE A 34 -5.23 -5.02 -3.31
CA ILE A 34 -5.25 -3.76 -4.07
C ILE A 34 -3.96 -2.99 -3.76
N SER A 35 -3.13 -2.78 -4.77
CA SER A 35 -1.89 -2.02 -4.58
C SER A 35 -2.15 -0.53 -4.80
N GLY A 36 -1.99 0.28 -3.74
CA GLY A 36 -2.03 1.74 -3.85
C GLY A 36 -1.00 2.29 -4.84
N GLY A 37 0.15 1.62 -4.96
CA GLY A 37 1.18 1.97 -5.95
C GLY A 37 0.71 1.78 -7.39
N VAL A 38 0.02 0.68 -7.68
CA VAL A 38 -0.58 0.43 -9.00
C VAL A 38 -1.65 1.48 -9.32
N LEU A 39 -2.48 1.85 -8.34
CA LEU A 39 -3.45 2.93 -8.50
C LEU A 39 -2.77 4.28 -8.78
N CYS A 40 -1.64 4.58 -8.13
CA CYS A 40 -0.85 5.78 -8.43
C CYS A 40 -0.38 5.81 -9.90
N VAL A 41 0.01 4.66 -10.44
CA VAL A 41 0.41 4.54 -11.86
C VAL A 41 -0.79 4.75 -12.78
N ILE A 42 -1.91 4.06 -12.52
CA ILE A 42 -3.15 4.16 -13.32
C ILE A 42 -3.66 5.59 -13.35
N PHE A 43 -3.65 6.30 -12.23
CA PHE A 43 -4.10 7.68 -12.15
C PHE A 43 -3.08 8.72 -12.63
N GLY A 44 -1.89 8.28 -13.06
CA GLY A 44 -0.80 9.16 -13.52
C GLY A 44 -0.19 10.02 -12.41
N ILE A 45 -0.36 9.63 -11.15
CA ILE A 45 0.12 10.34 -9.96
C ILE A 45 1.54 9.88 -9.59
N TYR A 46 1.93 8.68 -10.01
CA TYR A 46 3.22 8.08 -9.69
C TYR A 46 4.41 8.97 -10.10
N ARG A 47 4.39 9.48 -11.33
CA ARG A 47 5.48 10.30 -11.87
C ARG A 47 5.68 11.61 -11.10
N PRO A 48 4.65 12.44 -10.84
CA PRO A 48 4.77 13.62 -9.98
C PRO A 48 5.27 13.32 -8.57
N VAL A 49 4.87 12.18 -7.98
CA VAL A 49 5.34 11.76 -6.66
C VAL A 49 6.82 11.42 -6.69
N MET A 50 7.29 10.66 -7.69
CA MET A 50 8.70 10.29 -7.82
C MET A 50 9.58 11.51 -8.12
N GLU A 51 9.13 12.45 -8.94
CA GLU A 51 9.83 13.72 -9.19
C GLU A 51 9.96 14.56 -7.92
N LEU A 52 8.91 14.61 -7.09
CA LEU A 52 8.95 15.30 -5.80
C LEU A 52 9.91 14.63 -4.83
N LEU A 53 9.95 13.29 -4.77
CA LEU A 53 10.85 12.54 -3.89
C LEU A 53 12.33 12.66 -4.32
N SER A 54 12.60 12.68 -5.62
CA SER A 54 13.98 12.77 -6.13
C SER A 54 14.60 14.15 -5.91
N ASN A 55 13.82 15.23 -6.02
CA ASN A 55 14.30 16.61 -5.83
C ASN A 55 13.24 17.48 -5.13
N PRO A 56 13.05 17.32 -3.81
CA PRO A 56 11.96 17.97 -3.09
C PRO A 56 12.03 19.50 -3.19
N ARG A 57 13.22 20.09 -3.10
CA ARG A 57 13.39 21.55 -3.15
C ARG A 57 12.98 22.18 -4.47
N LYS A 58 13.20 21.47 -5.58
CA LYS A 58 12.93 21.98 -6.92
C LYS A 58 11.46 21.83 -7.33
N TYR A 59 10.87 20.68 -6.98
CA TYR A 59 9.54 20.30 -7.47
C TYR A 59 8.41 20.51 -6.44
N PHE A 60 8.75 20.91 -5.21
CA PHE A 60 7.78 21.10 -4.14
C PHE A 60 6.67 22.07 -4.54
N PHE A 61 7.02 23.29 -4.94
CA PHE A 61 6.03 24.33 -5.29
C PHE A 61 5.24 24.01 -6.57
N THR A 62 5.83 23.26 -7.49
CA THR A 62 5.20 22.94 -8.76
C THR A 62 4.20 21.79 -8.65
N HIS A 63 4.53 20.76 -7.85
CA HIS A 63 3.75 19.53 -7.76
C HIS A 63 2.85 19.49 -6.55
N ILE A 64 3.18 20.24 -5.47
CA ILE A 64 2.42 20.20 -4.22
C ILE A 64 0.96 20.61 -4.40
N ARG A 65 0.67 21.63 -5.21
CA ARG A 65 -0.70 22.05 -5.49
C ARG A 65 -1.54 20.97 -6.18
N LYS A 66 -0.90 20.15 -7.02
CA LYS A 66 -1.55 19.03 -7.73
C LYS A 66 -1.68 17.79 -6.86
N LEU A 67 -0.70 17.57 -5.97
CA LEU A 67 -0.64 16.43 -5.07
C LEU A 67 -1.42 16.63 -3.77
N LEU A 68 -1.60 17.88 -3.33
CA LEU A 68 -2.32 18.19 -2.09
C LEU A 68 -3.69 17.53 -2.00
N PRO A 69 -4.59 17.66 -3.00
CA PRO A 69 -5.89 17.00 -2.95
C PRO A 69 -5.78 15.46 -2.93
N VAL A 70 -4.75 14.90 -3.58
CA VAL A 70 -4.49 13.46 -3.57
C VAL A 70 -4.03 13.00 -2.19
N ILE A 71 -3.13 13.75 -1.55
CA ILE A 71 -2.63 13.45 -0.20
C ILE A 71 -3.77 13.55 0.82
N LEU A 72 -4.58 14.62 0.75
CA LEU A 72 -5.75 14.78 1.63
C LEU A 72 -6.76 13.66 1.41
N GLY A 73 -7.08 13.34 0.16
CA GLY A 73 -7.95 12.23 -0.18
C GLY A 73 -7.38 10.89 0.31
N GLY A 74 -6.08 10.67 0.11
CA GLY A 74 -5.38 9.47 0.58
C GLY A 74 -5.45 9.31 2.10
N ALA A 75 -5.21 10.38 2.83
CA ALA A 75 -5.34 10.37 4.30
C ALA A 75 -6.77 10.05 4.75
N VAL A 76 -7.78 10.67 4.12
CA VAL A 76 -9.20 10.39 4.42
C VAL A 76 -9.56 8.95 4.07
N GLY A 77 -9.13 8.46 2.91
CA GLY A 77 -9.38 7.08 2.49
C GLY A 77 -8.70 6.06 3.40
N PHE A 78 -7.43 6.30 3.74
CA PHE A 78 -6.66 5.44 4.64
C PHE A 78 -7.29 5.39 6.04
N LEU A 79 -7.51 6.53 6.67
CA LEU A 79 -8.09 6.60 8.02
C LEU A 79 -9.54 6.11 8.05
N GLY A 80 -10.34 6.43 7.04
CA GLY A 80 -11.72 5.97 6.95
C GLY A 80 -11.81 4.45 6.88
N VAL A 81 -11.03 3.83 5.99
CA VAL A 81 -11.01 2.37 5.84
C VAL A 81 -10.39 1.70 7.06
N ALA A 82 -9.30 2.27 7.63
CA ALA A 82 -8.69 1.73 8.83
C ALA A 82 -9.66 1.72 10.03
N ASN A 83 -10.43 2.80 10.22
CA ASN A 83 -11.44 2.84 11.29
C ASN A 83 -12.59 1.84 11.05
N ILE A 84 -13.08 1.73 9.83
CA ILE A 84 -14.11 0.75 9.48
C ILE A 84 -13.59 -0.66 9.75
N LEU A 85 -12.36 -0.93 9.35
CA LEU A 85 -11.73 -2.24 9.54
C LEU A 85 -11.53 -2.57 11.01
N SER A 86 -11.05 -1.61 11.82
CA SER A 86 -10.92 -1.77 13.28
C SER A 86 -12.27 -2.11 13.92
N PHE A 87 -13.32 -1.39 13.54
CA PHE A 87 -14.67 -1.66 14.03
C PHE A 87 -15.12 -3.10 13.68
N PHE A 88 -14.89 -3.57 12.46
CA PHE A 88 -15.26 -4.93 12.07
C PHE A 88 -14.41 -5.99 12.78
N LEU A 89 -13.11 -5.75 12.95
CA LEU A 89 -12.22 -6.68 13.66
C LEU A 89 -12.58 -6.79 15.15
N GLU A 90 -13.01 -5.70 15.78
CA GLU A 90 -13.44 -5.71 17.17
C GLU A 90 -14.81 -6.39 17.36
N LYS A 91 -15.77 -6.07 16.47
CA LYS A 91 -17.15 -6.54 16.62
C LYS A 91 -17.40 -7.92 16.02
N TYR A 92 -16.71 -8.25 14.93
CA TYR A 92 -16.87 -9.49 14.17
C TYR A 92 -15.49 -10.06 13.79
N PRO A 93 -14.69 -10.56 14.77
CA PRO A 93 -13.32 -11.01 14.52
C PRO A 93 -13.26 -12.14 13.49
N ASP A 94 -14.06 -13.19 13.66
CA ASP A 94 -13.99 -14.37 12.80
C ASP A 94 -14.33 -14.08 11.32
N PRO A 95 -15.47 -13.41 10.99
CA PRO A 95 -15.75 -13.02 9.60
C PRO A 95 -14.71 -12.08 9.02
N SER A 96 -14.15 -11.18 9.83
CA SER A 96 -13.13 -10.23 9.38
C SER A 96 -11.84 -10.94 9.00
N VAL A 97 -11.39 -11.87 9.84
CA VAL A 97 -10.21 -12.70 9.54
C VAL A 97 -10.44 -13.54 8.29
N CYS A 98 -11.61 -14.18 8.15
CA CYS A 98 -11.96 -14.92 6.93
C CYS A 98 -11.94 -14.05 5.69
N LEU A 99 -12.45 -12.81 5.77
CA LEU A 99 -12.40 -11.84 4.68
C LEU A 99 -10.95 -11.54 4.26
N PHE A 100 -10.07 -11.26 5.22
CA PHE A 100 -8.65 -10.98 4.95
C PHE A 100 -7.96 -12.18 4.33
N VAL A 101 -8.15 -13.36 4.88
CA VAL A 101 -7.60 -14.61 4.33
C VAL A 101 -8.10 -14.83 2.90
N GLY A 102 -9.39 -14.59 2.64
CA GLY A 102 -9.96 -14.69 1.31
C GLY A 102 -9.35 -13.70 0.31
N LEU A 103 -9.14 -12.43 0.73
CA LEU A 103 -8.51 -11.41 -0.11
C LEU A 103 -7.06 -11.78 -0.42
N ILE A 104 -6.28 -12.25 0.56
CA ILE A 104 -4.90 -12.69 0.38
C ILE A 104 -4.85 -13.92 -0.54
N ALA A 105 -5.71 -14.90 -0.31
CA ALA A 105 -5.80 -16.08 -1.15
C ALA A 105 -6.20 -15.73 -2.60
N GLY A 106 -7.11 -14.77 -2.77
CA GLY A 106 -7.54 -14.29 -4.08
C GLY A 106 -6.44 -13.61 -4.90
N MET A 107 -5.45 -12.97 -4.24
CA MET A 107 -4.32 -12.37 -4.97
C MET A 107 -3.20 -13.37 -5.30
N LEU A 108 -3.19 -14.55 -4.65
CA LEU A 108 -2.14 -15.55 -4.84
C LEU A 108 -1.93 -16.01 -6.31
N PRO A 109 -3.00 -16.28 -7.09
CA PRO A 109 -2.84 -16.64 -8.51
C PRO A 109 -2.18 -15.54 -9.34
N SER A 110 -2.48 -14.27 -9.03
CA SER A 110 -1.88 -13.11 -9.70
C SER A 110 -0.40 -13.00 -9.38
N LEU A 111 -0.02 -13.14 -8.11
CA LEU A 111 1.38 -13.13 -7.67
C LEU A 111 2.17 -14.30 -8.29
N MET A 112 1.59 -15.49 -8.31
CA MET A 112 2.23 -16.66 -8.94
C MET A 112 2.45 -16.47 -10.45
N ARG A 113 1.52 -15.80 -11.12
CA ARG A 113 1.64 -15.49 -12.55
C ARG A 113 2.71 -14.43 -12.79
N GLU A 114 2.79 -13.41 -11.94
CA GLU A 114 3.81 -12.37 -12.02
C GLU A 114 5.20 -12.93 -11.76
N ALA A 115 5.37 -13.67 -10.69
CA ALA A 115 6.63 -14.35 -10.35
C ALA A 115 7.09 -15.35 -11.42
N GLY A 116 6.18 -15.85 -12.25
CA GLY A 116 6.49 -16.78 -13.36
C GLY A 116 6.93 -16.12 -14.65
N LYS A 117 6.85 -14.78 -14.78
CA LYS A 117 7.20 -14.06 -16.03
C LYS A 117 8.70 -14.14 -16.40
N GLU A 118 9.55 -14.18 -15.40
CA GLU A 118 11.00 -14.26 -15.59
C GLU A 118 11.52 -15.72 -15.68
N GLY A 119 10.62 -16.70 -15.73
CA GLY A 119 10.93 -18.10 -15.77
C GLY A 119 10.95 -18.75 -14.38
N ARG A 120 10.48 -20.02 -14.34
CA ARG A 120 10.47 -20.82 -13.11
C ARG A 120 11.61 -21.81 -13.14
N THR A 121 12.58 -21.62 -12.27
CA THR A 121 13.68 -22.56 -12.05
C THR A 121 13.35 -23.42 -10.84
N ASN A 122 13.89 -24.64 -10.80
CA ASN A 122 13.78 -25.53 -9.62
C ASN A 122 14.28 -24.81 -8.33
N GLY A 123 15.29 -23.95 -8.47
CA GLY A 123 15.78 -23.10 -7.37
C GLY A 123 14.72 -22.16 -6.81
N SER A 124 13.83 -21.62 -7.65
CA SER A 124 12.73 -20.74 -7.20
C SER A 124 11.73 -21.48 -6.31
N TRP A 125 11.44 -22.73 -6.61
CA TRP A 125 10.57 -23.57 -5.77
C TRP A 125 11.21 -23.92 -4.44
N ILE A 126 12.51 -24.26 -4.47
CA ILE A 126 13.26 -24.57 -3.25
C ILE A 126 13.34 -23.36 -2.33
N SER A 127 13.64 -22.17 -2.88
CA SER A 127 13.69 -20.93 -2.09
C SER A 127 12.33 -20.55 -1.50
N MET A 128 11.25 -20.75 -2.23
CA MET A 128 9.89 -20.50 -1.75
C MET A 128 9.53 -21.41 -0.57
N VAL A 129 9.80 -22.71 -0.72
CA VAL A 129 9.54 -23.70 0.35
C VAL A 129 10.43 -23.41 1.56
N ALA A 130 11.72 -23.13 1.34
CA ALA A 130 12.65 -22.78 2.41
C ALA A 130 12.18 -21.53 3.19
N ALA A 131 11.77 -20.48 2.48
CA ALA A 131 11.22 -19.28 3.11
C ALA A 131 9.95 -19.58 3.94
N ALA A 132 9.03 -20.38 3.40
CA ALA A 132 7.84 -20.79 4.14
C ALA A 132 8.17 -21.58 5.42
N VAL A 133 9.12 -22.51 5.33
CA VAL A 133 9.58 -23.30 6.50
C VAL A 133 10.23 -22.39 7.55
N VAL A 134 11.07 -21.43 7.13
CA VAL A 134 11.71 -20.48 8.06
C VAL A 134 10.65 -19.62 8.76
N ILE A 135 9.66 -19.10 8.04
CA ILE A 135 8.58 -18.31 8.62
C ILE A 135 7.77 -19.13 9.63
N LEU A 136 7.41 -20.36 9.26
CA LEU A 136 6.68 -21.28 10.19
C LEU A 136 7.52 -21.62 11.40
N ALA A 137 8.81 -21.86 11.26
CA ALA A 137 9.71 -22.12 12.39
C ALA A 137 9.81 -20.92 13.33
N ILE A 138 9.90 -19.70 12.80
CA ILE A 138 9.90 -18.46 13.60
C ILE A 138 8.57 -18.33 14.36
N LEU A 139 7.43 -18.48 13.68
CA LEU A 139 6.11 -18.35 14.28
C LEU A 139 5.88 -19.39 15.38
N THR A 140 6.27 -20.66 15.16
CA THR A 140 6.16 -21.73 16.17
C THR A 140 7.07 -21.47 17.35
N THR A 141 8.29 -21.00 17.13
CA THR A 141 9.25 -20.67 18.21
C THR A 141 8.72 -19.51 19.06
N LEU A 142 8.19 -18.44 18.42
CA LEU A 142 7.59 -17.33 19.14
C LEU A 142 6.37 -17.74 19.97
N ASN A 143 5.53 -18.64 19.45
CA ASN A 143 4.41 -19.20 20.18
C ASN A 143 4.85 -20.05 21.40
N LEU A 144 5.85 -20.91 21.20
CA LEU A 144 6.37 -21.77 22.27
C LEU A 144 7.04 -20.98 23.40
N LEU A 145 7.73 -19.89 23.05
CA LEU A 145 8.39 -19.00 24.01
C LEU A 145 7.41 -18.05 24.72
N SER A 146 6.12 -18.09 24.39
CA SER A 146 5.08 -17.18 24.93
C SER A 146 5.53 -15.71 24.90
N VAL A 147 6.30 -15.32 23.88
CA VAL A 147 6.76 -13.95 23.72
C VAL A 147 5.57 -13.09 23.37
N SER A 148 5.04 -12.37 24.34
CA SER A 148 4.08 -11.31 24.09
C SER A 148 4.82 -10.17 23.37
N LEU A 149 4.66 -10.11 22.05
CA LEU A 149 5.17 -9.00 21.25
C LEU A 149 4.39 -7.74 21.62
N VAL A 150 4.89 -6.99 22.60
CA VAL A 150 4.34 -5.68 22.91
C VAL A 150 4.68 -4.75 21.74
N PRO A 151 3.68 -4.22 21.04
CA PRO A 151 3.91 -3.33 19.90
C PRO A 151 4.65 -2.09 20.39
N ASN A 152 5.92 -1.97 20.03
CA ASN A 152 6.74 -0.81 20.28
C ASN A 152 7.06 -0.11 18.96
N VAL A 153 7.34 1.19 18.99
CA VAL A 153 7.70 1.98 17.81
C VAL A 153 8.83 1.32 17.00
N GLY A 154 9.83 0.73 17.69
CA GLY A 154 10.90 -0.04 17.04
C GLY A 154 10.40 -1.24 16.26
N TRP A 155 9.37 -1.94 16.75
CA TRP A 155 8.74 -3.07 16.08
C TRP A 155 8.00 -2.63 14.81
N TYR A 156 7.29 -1.50 14.86
CA TYR A 156 6.64 -0.94 13.67
C TYR A 156 7.64 -0.52 12.60
N VAL A 157 8.74 0.12 13.01
CA VAL A 157 9.83 0.50 12.08
C VAL A 157 10.46 -0.74 11.44
N PHE A 158 10.70 -1.80 12.22
CA PHE A 158 11.23 -3.06 11.71
C PHE A 158 10.28 -3.71 10.69
N CYS A 159 8.98 -3.80 10.99
CA CYS A 159 7.97 -4.32 10.07
C CYS A 159 7.88 -3.48 8.77
N LEU A 160 7.91 -2.15 8.88
CA LEU A 160 7.94 -1.26 7.74
C LEU A 160 9.20 -1.42 6.88
N SER A 161 10.34 -1.67 7.52
CA SER A 161 11.62 -1.94 6.83
C SER A 161 11.56 -3.23 6.01
N LEU A 162 10.89 -4.28 6.50
CA LEU A 162 10.70 -5.53 5.77
C LEU A 162 9.82 -5.39 4.53
N ILE A 163 8.89 -4.44 4.53
CA ILE A 163 8.02 -4.15 3.37
C ILE A 163 8.80 -3.42 2.26
N HIS A 164 9.93 -2.80 2.59
CA HIS A 164 10.73 -1.95 1.69
C HIS A 164 11.85 -2.72 0.96
N ILE A 165 12.06 -4.00 1.28
CA ILE A 165 13.00 -4.90 0.59
C ILE A 165 12.24 -5.66 -0.50
#